data_062847d071a4af028f3659a7071e6c43
#
_entry.id   062847d071a4af028f3659a7071e6c43
#
_cell.length_a   1.000
_cell.length_b   1.000
_cell.length_c   1.000
_cell.angle_alpha   90.00
_cell.angle_beta   90.00
_cell.angle_gamma   90.00
#
_symmetry.space_group_name_H-M   'P 1'
#
loop_
_entity.id
_entity.type
_entity.pdbx_description
1 polymer ?
#
loop_
_entity_poly.entity_id
_entity_poly.type
_entity_poly.pdbx_seq_one_letter_code
_entity_poly.pdbx_strand_id
1 'polypeptide(L)'
;MILCVRFGILCKFMFGFLGKFSVKRKRSAPVICERAAHCISRRNIDPDALRVLYRLSDRGYTAYLVGGGVRDLLLGRTPKDFDVGTNATPNEVKRVFRNCFLIGRRFRLAHVRFAGGKVIETATFRQNPQTVGEIIEHAAEGPQEDNTFGTPETDAHR
;
A
#
# COMPACT_ATOMS: atom_id res chain seq x y z
N MET A 1 3.06 -6.84 0.02
CA MET A 1 2.54 -7.33 1.31
C MET A 1 1.89 -6.16 2.02
N ILE A 2 0.61 -6.24 2.29
CA ILE A 2 -0.20 -5.14 2.84
C ILE A 2 -0.68 -5.55 4.23
N LEU A 3 -0.49 -4.71 5.23
CA LEU A 3 -0.95 -4.90 6.59
C LEU A 3 -2.06 -3.90 6.91
N CYS A 4 -3.28 -4.39 7.18
CA CYS A 4 -4.40 -3.54 7.59
C CYS A 4 -4.35 -3.25 9.10
N VAL A 5 -4.34 -1.98 9.48
CA VAL A 5 -4.37 -1.56 10.91
C VAL A 5 -5.80 -1.59 11.47
N ARG A 6 -6.81 -1.79 10.64
CA ARG A 6 -8.22 -1.85 11.03
C ARG A 6 -8.68 -3.31 11.10
N PHE A 7 -8.37 -4.03 12.21
CA PHE A 7 -8.90 -5.37 12.56
C PHE A 7 -8.82 -6.52 11.53
N GLY A 8 -7.98 -6.43 10.51
CA GLY A 8 -7.72 -7.52 9.58
C GLY A 8 -6.38 -7.30 8.89
N ILE A 9 -5.65 -8.35 8.62
CA ILE A 9 -4.33 -8.31 8.01
C ILE A 9 -4.37 -9.09 6.71
N LEU A 10 -4.01 -8.44 5.62
CA LEU A 10 -3.80 -9.10 4.34
C LEU A 10 -2.32 -9.49 4.24
N CYS A 11 -1.99 -10.74 4.52
CA CYS A 11 -0.63 -11.25 4.40
C CYS A 11 -0.55 -12.27 3.26
N LYS A 12 0.26 -11.97 2.23
CA LYS A 12 0.59 -12.94 1.18
C LYS A 12 1.95 -13.55 1.49
N PHE A 13 1.94 -14.74 2.04
CA PHE A 13 3.15 -15.54 2.23
C PHE A 13 3.57 -16.16 0.90
N MET A 14 4.74 -15.80 0.39
CA MET A 14 5.41 -16.53 -0.70
C MET A 14 6.61 -17.26 -0.13
N PHE A 15 6.43 -18.55 0.12
CA PHE A 15 7.55 -19.49 0.28
C PHE A 15 7.90 -20.01 -1.11
N GLY A 16 9.03 -19.59 -1.65
CA GLY A 16 9.52 -20.03 -2.96
C GLY A 16 10.51 -21.17 -2.80
N PHE A 17 10.10 -22.37 -3.17
CA PHE A 17 11.00 -23.49 -3.44
C PHE A 17 11.46 -23.42 -4.91
N LEU A 18 12.78 -23.56 -5.14
CA LEU A 18 13.37 -23.55 -6.49
C LEU A 18 12.83 -24.70 -7.35
N GLY A 19 12.18 -24.36 -8.43
CA GLY A 19 11.85 -25.28 -9.51
C GLY A 19 11.41 -24.47 -10.72
N LYS A 20 12.19 -24.50 -11.80
CA LYS A 20 11.83 -23.92 -13.10
C LYS A 20 10.64 -24.69 -13.68
N PHE A 21 9.43 -24.28 -13.32
CA PHE A 21 8.21 -24.65 -14.01
C PHE A 21 7.43 -23.39 -14.34
N SER A 22 7.27 -23.11 -15.63
CA SER A 22 6.37 -22.08 -16.13
C SER A 22 4.93 -22.51 -15.92
N VAL A 23 4.44 -22.37 -14.71
CA VAL A 23 3.02 -22.54 -14.38
C VAL A 23 2.39 -21.17 -14.46
N LYS A 24 1.41 -20.97 -15.37
CA LYS A 24 0.48 -19.85 -15.32
C LYS A 24 -0.16 -19.84 -13.93
N ARG A 25 0.35 -18.99 -13.01
CA ARG A 25 -0.19 -18.85 -11.66
C ARG A 25 -1.61 -18.35 -11.76
N LYS A 26 -2.59 -19.19 -11.46
CA LYS A 26 -3.94 -18.73 -11.14
C LYS A 26 -3.81 -17.67 -10.04
N ARG A 27 -4.38 -16.49 -10.28
CA ARG A 27 -4.44 -15.43 -9.27
C ARG A 27 -5.21 -15.99 -8.06
N SER A 28 -4.51 -16.32 -7.00
CA SER A 28 -5.16 -16.75 -5.75
C SER A 28 -5.77 -15.55 -5.06
N ALA A 29 -6.94 -15.74 -4.44
CA ALA A 29 -7.52 -14.71 -3.58
C ALA A 29 -6.52 -14.26 -2.50
N PRO A 30 -6.59 -13.00 -2.06
CA PRO A 30 -5.72 -12.51 -0.99
C PRO A 30 -5.98 -13.28 0.30
N VAL A 31 -4.90 -13.63 1.01
CA VAL A 31 -4.99 -14.30 2.31
C VAL A 31 -5.02 -13.24 3.40
N ILE A 32 -6.08 -13.23 4.19
CA ILE A 32 -6.22 -12.35 5.35
C ILE A 32 -5.73 -13.11 6.57
N CYS A 33 -4.73 -12.55 7.27
CA CYS A 33 -4.24 -13.09 8.53
C CYS A 33 -4.80 -12.25 9.68
N GLU A 34 -5.55 -12.89 10.55
CA GLU A 34 -6.09 -12.24 11.74
C GLU A 34 -4.99 -11.84 12.73
N ARG A 35 -5.31 -10.91 13.64
CA ARG A 35 -4.34 -10.39 14.63
C ARG A 35 -3.62 -11.49 15.43
N ALA A 36 -4.31 -12.57 15.75
CA ALA A 36 -3.74 -13.70 16.48
C ALA A 36 -2.77 -14.56 15.65
N ALA A 37 -2.84 -14.48 14.34
CA ALA A 37 -2.04 -15.30 13.42
C ALA A 37 -0.69 -14.67 13.05
N HIS A 38 -0.31 -13.51 13.63
CA HIS A 38 0.97 -12.86 13.33
C HIS A 38 1.57 -12.16 14.56
N CYS A 39 2.90 -11.97 14.53
CA CYS A 39 3.68 -11.40 15.63
C CYS A 39 3.75 -9.87 15.64
N ILE A 40 3.24 -9.16 14.60
CA ILE A 40 3.40 -7.70 14.50
C ILE A 40 2.68 -7.00 15.64
N SER A 41 3.42 -6.16 16.36
CA SER A 41 2.89 -5.30 17.42
C SER A 41 2.99 -3.84 17.04
N ARG A 42 1.99 -3.02 17.41
CA ARG A 42 2.04 -1.56 17.24
C ARG A 42 3.24 -0.91 17.92
N ARG A 43 3.79 -1.54 18.98
CA ARG A 43 4.98 -1.06 19.69
C ARG A 43 6.23 -1.08 18.81
N ASN A 44 6.25 -1.94 17.80
CA ASN A 44 7.35 -2.10 16.86
C ASN A 44 7.19 -1.25 15.60
N ILE A 45 6.08 -0.49 15.52
CA ILE A 45 5.79 0.40 14.39
C ILE A 45 6.17 1.81 14.81
N ASP A 46 6.79 2.52 13.91
CA ASP A 46 7.16 3.91 14.10
C ASP A 46 5.95 4.79 14.47
N PRO A 47 6.04 5.63 15.52
CA PRO A 47 4.94 6.49 15.96
C PRO A 47 4.42 7.44 14.88
N ASP A 48 5.29 7.94 14.00
CA ASP A 48 4.88 8.84 12.92
C ASP A 48 4.15 8.10 11.81
N ALA A 49 4.55 6.85 11.50
CA ALA A 49 3.81 5.97 10.60
C ALA A 49 2.42 5.65 11.16
N LEU A 50 2.32 5.38 12.46
CA LEU A 50 1.02 5.18 13.13
C LEU A 50 0.14 6.44 13.05
N ARG A 51 0.73 7.64 13.22
CA ARG A 51 0.00 8.92 13.07
C ARG A 51 -0.57 9.09 11.66
N VAL A 52 0.21 8.73 10.63
CA VAL A 52 -0.27 8.77 9.23
C VAL A 52 -1.45 7.83 9.05
N LEU A 53 -1.33 6.58 9.50
CA LEU A 53 -2.37 5.56 9.38
C LEU A 53 -3.68 5.99 10.07
N TYR A 54 -3.59 6.40 11.33
CA TYR A 54 -4.78 6.81 12.09
C TYR A 54 -5.43 8.05 11.48
N ARG A 55 -4.64 9.06 11.11
CA ARG A 55 -5.20 10.31 10.56
C ARG A 55 -5.89 10.10 9.22
N LEU A 56 -5.40 9.21 8.37
CA LEU A 56 -6.09 8.82 7.13
C LEU A 56 -7.39 8.06 7.46
N SER A 57 -7.32 7.11 8.39
CA SER A 57 -8.49 6.34 8.83
C SER A 57 -9.58 7.22 9.44
N ASP A 58 -9.22 8.19 10.26
CA ASP A 58 -10.15 9.16 10.89
C ASP A 58 -10.86 10.05 9.85
N ARG A 59 -10.27 10.21 8.68
CA ARG A 59 -10.85 10.92 7.53
C ARG A 59 -11.64 10.01 6.59
N GLY A 60 -11.82 8.73 6.95
CA GLY A 60 -12.60 7.75 6.20
C GLY A 60 -11.82 7.03 5.11
N TYR A 61 -10.50 7.26 4.99
CA TYR A 61 -9.67 6.55 4.03
C TYR A 61 -9.18 5.21 4.59
N THR A 62 -9.07 4.23 3.70
CA THR A 62 -8.35 3.00 4.00
C THR A 62 -6.85 3.27 3.99
N ALA A 63 -6.14 2.87 5.04
CA ALA A 63 -4.70 3.04 5.14
C ALA A 63 -4.04 1.83 5.77
N TYR A 64 -2.97 1.32 5.14
CA TYR A 64 -2.25 0.11 5.54
C TYR A 64 -0.75 0.37 5.56
N LEU A 65 -0.03 -0.31 6.46
CA LEU A 65 1.41 -0.48 6.30
C LEU A 65 1.66 -1.42 5.13
N VAL A 66 2.64 -1.07 4.30
CA VAL A 66 2.99 -1.84 3.10
C VAL A 66 4.52 -2.03 2.98
N GLY A 67 4.93 -2.77 2.00
CA GLY A 67 6.33 -2.82 1.60
C GLY A 67 7.26 -3.63 2.51
N GLY A 68 8.53 -3.22 2.50
CA GLY A 68 9.62 -3.87 3.21
C GLY A 68 9.49 -3.85 4.72
N GLY A 69 8.92 -2.77 5.27
CA GLY A 69 8.70 -2.62 6.70
C GLY A 69 7.81 -3.71 7.29
N VAL A 70 6.75 -4.10 6.58
CA VAL A 70 5.85 -5.19 7.01
C VAL A 70 6.57 -6.54 7.00
N ARG A 71 7.37 -6.81 5.96
CA ARG A 71 8.19 -8.03 5.87
C ARG A 71 9.15 -8.11 7.05
N ASP A 72 9.84 -7.03 7.36
CA ASP A 72 10.85 -7.00 8.42
C ASP A 72 10.20 -7.18 9.80
N LEU A 73 9.04 -6.56 10.05
CA LEU A 73 8.26 -6.78 11.27
C LEU A 73 7.83 -8.26 11.43
N LEU A 74 7.40 -8.92 10.35
CA LEU A 74 7.05 -10.35 10.40
C LEU A 74 8.24 -11.25 10.68
N LEU A 75 9.44 -10.83 10.24
CA LEU A 75 10.70 -11.53 10.52
C LEU A 75 11.30 -11.17 11.89
N GLY A 76 10.60 -10.37 12.72
CA GLY A 76 11.10 -9.91 14.01
C GLY A 76 12.27 -8.93 13.91
N ARG A 77 12.46 -8.29 12.73
CA ARG A 77 13.50 -7.29 12.50
C ARG A 77 12.95 -5.89 12.72
N THR A 78 13.81 -4.94 13.02
CA THR A 78 13.47 -3.51 13.09
C THR A 78 13.52 -2.94 11.67
N PRO A 79 12.38 -2.47 11.11
CA PRO A 79 12.38 -1.82 9.80
C PRO A 79 13.18 -0.52 9.82
N LYS A 80 13.85 -0.21 8.70
CA LYS A 80 14.49 1.09 8.51
C LYS A 80 13.47 2.15 8.13
N ASP A 81 12.55 1.80 7.24
CA ASP A 81 11.55 2.69 6.67
C ASP A 81 10.16 2.08 6.79
N PHE A 82 9.16 2.94 6.86
CA PHE A 82 7.76 2.55 6.93
C PHE A 82 6.99 3.24 5.80
N ASP A 83 6.37 2.43 4.96
CA ASP A 83 5.54 2.88 3.84
C ASP A 83 4.07 2.67 4.15
N VAL A 84 3.23 3.59 3.69
CA VAL A 84 1.77 3.55 3.85
C VAL A 84 1.12 3.46 2.48
N GLY A 85 0.24 2.47 2.30
CA GLY A 85 -0.67 2.39 1.17
C GLY A 85 -2.06 2.88 1.57
N THR A 86 -2.73 3.63 0.69
CA THR A 86 -4.06 4.18 0.97
C THR A 86 -4.91 4.24 -0.31
N ASN A 87 -6.24 4.28 -0.15
CA ASN A 87 -7.16 4.59 -1.24
C ASN A 87 -7.33 6.10 -1.47
N ALA A 88 -6.78 6.95 -0.58
CA ALA A 88 -6.74 8.39 -0.80
C ALA A 88 -5.83 8.72 -1.99
N THR A 89 -6.27 9.61 -2.88
CA THR A 89 -5.44 10.16 -3.95
C THR A 89 -4.31 11.02 -3.38
N PRO A 90 -3.20 11.24 -4.11
CA PRO A 90 -2.10 12.07 -3.61
C PRO A 90 -2.54 13.48 -3.19
N ASN A 91 -3.50 14.08 -3.91
CA ASN A 91 -4.04 15.39 -3.58
C ASN A 91 -4.88 15.38 -2.28
N GLU A 92 -5.60 14.28 -2.02
CA GLU A 92 -6.35 14.09 -0.78
C GLU A 92 -5.40 13.90 0.41
N VAL A 93 -4.34 13.09 0.27
CA VAL A 93 -3.29 12.96 1.28
C VAL A 93 -2.70 14.34 1.60
N LYS A 94 -2.40 15.16 0.57
CA LYS A 94 -1.90 16.53 0.77
C LYS A 94 -2.90 17.43 1.51
N ARG A 95 -4.20 17.25 1.32
CA ARG A 95 -5.23 17.99 2.09
C ARG A 95 -5.29 17.55 3.56
N VAL A 96 -5.07 16.27 3.82
CA VAL A 96 -5.06 15.72 5.19
C VAL A 96 -3.82 16.16 5.96
N PHE A 97 -2.65 16.27 5.29
CA PHE A 97 -1.38 16.60 5.92
C PHE A 97 -0.81 17.91 5.40
N ARG A 98 -0.71 18.94 6.25
CA ARG A 98 -0.10 20.23 5.89
C ARG A 98 1.39 20.13 5.54
N ASN A 99 2.08 19.17 6.14
CA ASN A 99 3.50 18.87 5.97
C ASN A 99 3.76 17.81 4.87
N CYS A 100 2.88 17.71 3.88
CA CYS A 100 2.94 16.76 2.80
C CYS A 100 3.43 17.41 1.50
N PHE A 101 4.37 16.74 0.81
CA PHE A 101 4.88 17.10 -0.50
C PHE A 101 4.60 15.97 -1.48
N LEU A 102 4.16 16.32 -2.69
CA LEU A 102 3.96 15.36 -3.77
C LEU A 102 5.22 15.28 -4.62
N ILE A 103 5.77 14.07 -4.76
CA ILE A 103 7.00 13.80 -5.50
C ILE A 103 6.69 12.85 -6.67
N GLY A 104 7.32 13.12 -7.81
CA GLY A 104 7.13 12.36 -9.05
C GLY A 104 6.21 13.06 -10.05
N ARG A 105 6.51 12.88 -11.33
CA ARG A 105 5.70 13.44 -12.44
C ARG A 105 4.54 12.55 -12.81
N ARG A 106 4.83 11.28 -13.12
CA ARG A 106 3.87 10.29 -13.60
C ARG A 106 3.17 9.58 -12.44
N PHE A 107 3.95 9.22 -11.42
CA PHE A 107 3.45 8.53 -10.24
C PHE A 107 3.74 9.40 -9.02
N ARG A 108 2.72 10.10 -8.56
CA ARG A 108 2.87 11.00 -7.42
C ARG A 108 2.81 10.20 -6.12
N LEU A 109 3.93 10.22 -5.38
CA LEU A 109 4.00 9.77 -4.01
C LEU A 109 3.80 10.96 -3.07
N ALA A 110 3.05 10.74 -2.01
CA ALA A 110 2.88 11.73 -0.96
C ALA A 110 3.92 11.48 0.13
N HIS A 111 4.85 12.41 0.30
CA HIS A 111 5.87 12.40 1.33
C HIS A 111 5.39 13.24 2.52
N VAL A 112 4.97 12.59 3.60
CA VAL A 112 4.59 13.26 4.85
C VAL A 112 5.85 13.45 5.70
N ARG A 113 6.26 14.70 5.93
CA ARG A 113 7.47 15.04 6.68
C ARG A 113 7.17 15.22 8.16
N PHE A 114 8.10 14.75 8.99
CA PHE A 114 8.07 14.89 10.44
C PHE A 114 9.33 15.60 10.96
N ALA A 115 9.37 15.84 12.26
CA ALA A 115 10.54 16.43 12.90
C ALA A 115 11.80 15.59 12.66
N GLY A 116 12.96 16.25 12.61
CA GLY A 116 14.23 15.58 12.32
C GLY A 116 14.44 15.19 10.86
N GLY A 117 13.61 15.70 9.93
CA GLY A 117 13.74 15.39 8.49
C GLY A 117 13.18 14.04 8.07
N LYS A 118 12.55 13.32 8.99
CA LYS A 118 11.95 12.02 8.73
C LYS A 118 10.77 12.13 7.76
N VAL A 119 10.65 11.17 6.87
CA VAL A 119 9.59 11.10 5.85
C VAL A 119 8.86 9.77 5.97
N ILE A 120 7.55 9.81 5.92
CA ILE A 120 6.71 8.63 5.70
C ILE A 120 6.15 8.71 4.29
N GLU A 121 6.54 7.74 3.46
CA GLU A 121 6.03 7.62 2.10
C GLU A 121 4.61 7.07 2.11
N THR A 122 3.71 7.76 1.40
CA THR A 122 2.32 7.36 1.31
C THR A 122 1.93 7.24 -0.16
N ALA A 123 1.63 6.01 -0.59
CA ALA A 123 1.27 5.67 -1.94
C ALA A 123 -0.23 5.41 -2.06
N THR A 124 -0.86 5.85 -3.15
CA THR A 124 -2.23 5.45 -3.48
C THR A 124 -2.21 4.04 -4.09
N PHE A 125 -3.14 3.19 -3.68
CA PHE A 125 -3.33 1.86 -4.28
C PHE A 125 -3.60 1.97 -5.77
N ARG A 126 -3.01 1.05 -6.55
CA ARG A 126 -3.09 1.04 -8.00
C ARG A 126 -3.71 -0.26 -8.50
N GLN A 127 -4.30 -0.21 -9.67
CA GLN A 127 -4.65 -1.42 -10.40
C GLN A 127 -3.84 -1.53 -11.70
N ASN A 128 -3.72 -2.75 -12.21
CA ASN A 128 -2.99 -3.00 -13.43
C ASN A 128 -3.83 -2.53 -14.63
N PRO A 129 -3.32 -1.67 -15.53
CA PRO A 129 -4.08 -1.20 -16.70
C PRO A 129 -4.60 -2.34 -17.59
N GLN A 130 -3.91 -3.48 -17.60
CA GLN A 130 -4.30 -4.66 -18.40
C GLN A 130 -5.58 -5.37 -17.92
N THR A 131 -6.06 -5.08 -16.71
CA THR A 131 -7.30 -5.68 -16.20
C THR A 131 -8.55 -4.87 -16.55
N VAL A 132 -8.38 -3.66 -17.03
CA VAL A 132 -9.48 -2.75 -17.46
C VAL A 132 -9.81 -2.91 -18.94
N GLY A 133 -8.89 -3.46 -19.74
CA GLY A 133 -9.03 -3.60 -21.20
C GLY A 133 -10.11 -4.58 -21.67
N GLU A 134 -10.67 -5.40 -20.79
CA GLU A 134 -11.75 -6.34 -21.16
C GLU A 134 -13.17 -5.79 -20.99
N ILE A 135 -13.35 -4.56 -20.48
CA ILE A 135 -14.69 -4.04 -20.16
C ILE A 135 -15.06 -2.76 -20.93
N ILE A 136 -14.12 -2.08 -21.57
CA ILE A 136 -14.44 -0.82 -22.28
C ILE A 136 -13.77 -0.77 -23.67
N GLU A 137 -14.33 -1.45 -24.66
CA GLU A 137 -14.33 -0.98 -26.05
C GLU A 137 -15.36 0.16 -26.12
N HIS A 138 -14.87 1.36 -26.40
CA HIS A 138 -15.58 2.63 -26.63
C HIS A 138 -15.59 3.62 -25.46
N ALA A 139 -14.52 4.40 -25.33
CA ALA A 139 -14.63 5.82 -24.94
C ALA A 139 -13.32 6.57 -25.27
N ALA A 140 -13.44 7.45 -26.24
CA ALA A 140 -12.77 8.73 -26.48
C ALA A 140 -11.29 8.94 -26.07
N GLU A 141 -10.54 9.30 -27.10
CA GLU A 141 -9.18 9.85 -27.10
C GLU A 141 -9.06 11.07 -26.17
N GLY A 142 -8.41 10.88 -25.03
CA GLY A 142 -7.86 11.92 -24.17
C GLY A 142 -6.48 11.47 -23.70
N PRO A 143 -5.56 12.36 -23.24
CA PRO A 143 -4.28 11.93 -22.68
C PRO A 143 -4.56 11.01 -21.51
N GLN A 144 -4.32 9.72 -21.69
CA GLN A 144 -4.48 8.69 -20.66
C GLN A 144 -3.55 9.03 -19.50
N GLU A 145 -4.11 9.57 -18.43
CA GLU A 145 -3.44 9.53 -17.13
C GLU A 145 -3.39 8.07 -16.70
N ASP A 146 -2.23 7.43 -16.90
CA ASP A 146 -1.91 6.05 -16.50
C ASP A 146 -2.01 5.79 -14.98
N ASN A 147 -2.68 6.65 -14.25
CA ASN A 147 -2.92 6.57 -12.81
C ASN A 147 -4.27 5.92 -12.52
N THR A 148 -4.42 4.67 -12.91
CA THR A 148 -5.61 3.91 -12.51
C THR A 148 -5.47 3.54 -11.04
N PHE A 149 -6.20 4.27 -10.19
CA PHE A 149 -6.26 3.99 -8.76
C PHE A 149 -7.06 2.71 -8.53
N GLY A 150 -6.61 1.92 -7.57
CA GLY A 150 -7.16 0.61 -7.28
C GLY A 150 -7.53 0.43 -5.81
N THR A 151 -7.85 -0.81 -5.49
CA THR A 151 -8.08 -1.26 -4.12
C THR A 151 -6.83 -1.96 -3.57
N PRO A 152 -6.74 -2.21 -2.26
CA PRO A 152 -5.65 -2.99 -1.68
C PRO A 152 -5.47 -4.36 -2.36
N GLU A 153 -6.57 -4.99 -2.76
CA GLU A 153 -6.56 -6.30 -3.43
C GLU A 153 -5.95 -6.20 -4.82
N THR A 154 -6.31 -5.17 -5.60
CA THR A 154 -5.77 -4.98 -6.95
C THR A 154 -4.29 -4.61 -6.91
N ASP A 155 -3.86 -3.80 -5.94
CA ASP A 155 -2.46 -3.42 -5.75
C ASP A 155 -1.60 -4.61 -5.30
N ALA A 156 -2.15 -5.49 -4.46
CA ALA A 156 -1.46 -6.70 -4.01
C ALA A 156 -1.18 -7.72 -5.13
N HIS A 157 -1.84 -7.61 -6.27
CA HIS A 157 -1.65 -8.46 -7.44
C HIS A 157 -0.64 -7.89 -8.46
N ARG A 158 -0.11 -6.71 -8.24
CA ARG A 158 0.98 -6.11 -9.02
C ARG A 158 2.32 -6.66 -8.57
#